data_0842968977ea2f90c99b8543c640673b
#
_entry.id   0842968977ea2f90c99b8543c640673b
#
_cell.length_a   1.000
_cell.length_b   1.000
_cell.length_c   1.000
_cell.angle_alpha   90.00
_cell.angle_beta   90.00
_cell.angle_gamma   90.00
#
_symmetry.space_group_name_H-M   'P 1'
#
loop_
_entity.id
_entity.type
_entity.pdbx_description
1 polymer ?
#
loop_
_entity_poly.entity_id
_entity_poly.type
_entity_poly.pdbx_seq_one_letter_code
_entity_poly.pdbx_strand_id
1 'polypeptide(L)'
;ANKTIHLLPVKKGKVKVKTVFFEYFFFEMKGYTLVNKRVDDGIWQNMYEFPLITNEELKSTEEILNHNQFISWVNDIDFSIESISEFKHILSHRKINARFWIIKCRNTLPRSSFQKIKIEKIDKLAVSRLIEKFIQSKI
;
A
#
# COMPACT_ATOMS: atom_id res chain seq x y z
N ALA A 1 41.99 -10.97 13.20
CA ALA A 1 41.50 -11.13 13.09
C ALA A 1 41.10 -11.24 13.13
N ASN A 2 41.14 -11.25 13.01
CA ASN A 2 40.56 -11.42 12.89
C ASN A 2 39.99 -11.46 12.90
N LYS A 3 39.92 -11.25 12.93
CA LYS A 3 39.26 -11.20 12.95
C LYS A 3 38.44 -11.20 13.21
N THR A 4 38.66 -11.17 13.29
CA THR A 4 37.75 -11.24 13.50
C THR A 4 37.00 -11.01 13.70
N ILE A 5 37.28 -10.69 13.71
CA ILE A 5 36.49 -10.43 13.79
C ILE A 5 35.62 -10.24 13.76
N HIS A 6 35.75 -10.14 13.71
CA HIS A 6 34.83 -9.95 13.69
C HIS A 6 33.94 -9.79 13.83
N LEU A 7 34.11 -9.54 13.71
CA LEU A 7 33.30 -9.49 13.81
C LEU A 7 32.56 -9.43 14.29
N LEU A 8 32.33 -9.30 14.39
CA LEU A 8 31.69 -9.34 14.91
C LEU A 8 30.93 -8.86 15.38
N PRO A 9 30.76 -8.90 15.58
CA PRO A 9 29.86 -8.35 16.45
C PRO A 9 29.20 -7.26 16.10
N VAL A 10 29.75 -6.76 15.64
CA VAL A 10 29.11 -5.83 14.99
C VAL A 10 27.67 -6.01 14.91
N LYS A 11 27.31 -7.18 14.72
CA LYS A 11 25.97 -7.48 14.54
C LYS A 11 25.16 -7.23 15.68
N LYS A 12 25.64 -7.29 16.83
CA LYS A 12 24.82 -7.22 17.93
C LYS A 12 24.16 -5.90 18.06
N GLY A 13 24.70 -4.85 17.75
CA GLY A 13 24.04 -3.59 17.86
C GLY A 13 23.13 -3.27 16.70
N LYS A 14 23.14 -4.10 15.68
CA LYS A 14 22.38 -3.81 14.50
C LYS A 14 20.98 -4.28 14.58
N VAL A 15 20.07 -3.39 14.23
CA VAL A 15 18.68 -3.77 14.12
C VAL A 15 18.47 -4.31 12.71
N LYS A 16 17.86 -5.46 12.62
CA LYS A 16 17.52 -6.03 11.33
C LYS A 16 16.48 -5.20 10.66
N VAL A 17 16.71 -4.89 9.38
CA VAL A 17 15.72 -4.19 8.58
C VAL A 17 14.68 -5.21 8.13
N LYS A 18 13.45 -5.00 8.56
CA LYS A 18 12.36 -5.88 8.20
C LYS A 18 11.72 -5.38 6.92
N THR A 19 11.53 -6.28 5.95
CA THR A 19 10.84 -5.94 4.71
C THR A 19 9.38 -6.32 4.84
N VAL A 20 8.49 -5.39 4.49
CA VAL A 20 7.07 -5.67 4.45
C VAL A 20 6.55 -5.28 3.06
N PHE A 21 5.47 -5.92 2.66
CA PHE A 21 4.90 -5.74 1.34
C PHE A 21 3.50 -5.14 1.48
N PHE A 22 3.30 -3.99 0.86
CA PHE A 22 2.02 -3.28 0.89
C PHE A 22 1.37 -3.40 -0.48
N GLU A 23 0.09 -3.79 -0.50
CA GLU A 23 -0.70 -3.79 -1.72
C GLU A 23 -1.78 -2.72 -1.53
N TYR A 24 -1.63 -1.60 -2.20
CA TYR A 24 -2.61 -0.53 -2.18
C TYR A 24 -3.52 -0.63 -3.40
N PHE A 25 -4.80 -0.41 -3.21
CA PHE A 25 -5.78 -0.56 -4.28
C PHE A 25 -6.41 0.79 -4.58
N PHE A 26 -6.09 1.33 -5.73
CA PHE A 26 -6.63 2.60 -6.19
C PHE A 26 -7.84 2.30 -7.07
N PHE A 27 -9.01 2.19 -6.45
CA PHE A 27 -10.25 1.95 -7.16
C PHE A 27 -10.72 3.27 -7.76
N GLU A 28 -11.00 3.28 -9.03
CA GLU A 28 -11.40 4.50 -9.73
C GLU A 28 -12.70 4.31 -10.47
N MET A 29 -13.62 5.25 -10.28
CA MET A 29 -14.87 5.30 -11.03
C MET A 29 -15.30 6.74 -11.17
N LYS A 30 -15.37 7.23 -12.40
CA LYS A 30 -15.88 8.58 -12.70
C LYS A 30 -15.22 9.69 -11.87
N GLY A 31 -13.91 9.59 -11.67
CA GLY A 31 -13.17 10.60 -10.92
C GLY A 31 -13.21 10.46 -9.42
N TYR A 32 -13.74 9.34 -8.91
CA TYR A 32 -13.78 9.05 -7.48
C TYR A 32 -12.92 7.87 -7.14
N THR A 33 -12.44 7.83 -5.91
CA THR A 33 -11.70 6.70 -5.36
C THR A 33 -12.11 6.49 -3.92
N LEU A 34 -11.49 5.51 -3.27
CA LEU A 34 -11.76 5.19 -1.86
C LEU A 34 -10.51 5.38 -1.03
N VAL A 35 -10.69 5.95 0.14
CA VAL A 35 -9.60 6.14 1.11
C VAL A 35 -10.10 5.80 2.50
N ASN A 36 -9.17 5.57 3.40
CA ASN A 36 -9.53 5.47 4.80
C ASN A 36 -8.41 6.06 5.64
N LYS A 37 -8.77 6.48 6.85
CA LYS A 37 -7.80 7.06 7.76
C LYS A 37 -7.17 5.95 8.58
N ARG A 38 -5.84 5.95 8.62
CA ARG A 38 -5.11 4.94 9.37
C ARG A 38 -5.17 5.28 10.85
N VAL A 39 -5.88 4.45 11.62
CA VAL A 39 -6.11 4.74 13.04
C VAL A 39 -5.24 3.92 13.99
N ASP A 40 -4.59 2.87 13.47
CA ASP A 40 -3.75 2.01 14.29
C ASP A 40 -2.48 2.72 14.73
N ASP A 41 -1.96 2.35 15.90
CA ASP A 41 -0.67 2.84 16.34
C ASP A 41 0.40 2.34 15.38
N GLY A 42 1.43 3.13 15.17
CA GLY A 42 2.52 2.75 14.31
C GLY A 42 2.79 3.80 13.26
N ILE A 43 3.37 3.35 12.14
CA ILE A 43 3.75 4.31 11.11
C ILE A 43 2.51 4.92 10.46
N TRP A 44 2.61 6.20 10.15
CA TRP A 44 1.60 6.95 9.41
C TRP A 44 0.21 6.98 10.07
N GLN A 45 0.19 6.89 11.39
CA GLN A 45 -1.06 7.02 12.12
C GLN A 45 -1.74 8.34 11.79
N ASN A 46 -3.06 8.30 11.61
CA ASN A 46 -3.91 9.43 11.26
C ASN A 46 -3.72 9.98 9.86
N MET A 47 -2.92 9.31 9.03
CA MET A 47 -2.83 9.67 7.62
C MET A 47 -3.84 8.86 6.82
N TYR A 48 -4.26 9.43 5.70
CA TYR A 48 -5.18 8.74 4.80
C TYR A 48 -4.43 7.82 3.86
N GLU A 49 -5.08 6.74 3.48
CA GLU A 49 -4.48 5.76 2.56
C GLU A 49 -5.57 5.06 1.75
N PHE A 50 -5.17 4.47 0.64
CA PHE A 50 -6.08 3.62 -0.14
C PHE A 50 -6.28 2.29 0.59
N PRO A 51 -7.31 1.51 0.22
CA PRO A 51 -7.46 0.17 0.78
C PRO A 51 -6.14 -0.60 0.68
N LEU A 52 -5.76 -1.25 1.75
CA LEU A 52 -4.42 -1.84 1.90
C LEU A 52 -4.49 -3.28 2.36
N ILE A 53 -3.67 -4.11 1.74
CA ILE A 53 -3.40 -5.46 2.22
C ILE A 53 -1.89 -5.52 2.49
N THR A 54 -1.50 -5.98 3.66
CA THR A 54 -0.09 -6.08 4.03
C THR A 54 0.33 -7.54 4.15
N ASN A 55 1.56 -7.83 3.74
CA ASN A 55 2.13 -9.18 3.86
C ASN A 55 3.58 -9.08 4.29
N GLU A 56 4.07 -10.12 4.95
CA GLU A 56 5.47 -10.21 5.31
C GLU A 56 6.29 -10.90 4.22
N GLU A 57 5.62 -11.49 3.24
CA GLU A 57 6.24 -12.15 2.12
C GLU A 57 5.67 -11.60 0.82
N LEU A 58 6.49 -11.62 -0.22
CA LEU A 58 6.02 -11.21 -1.53
C LEU A 58 4.99 -12.21 -2.04
N LYS A 59 3.82 -11.73 -2.41
CA LYS A 59 2.77 -12.56 -2.99
C LYS A 59 2.69 -12.30 -4.48
N SER A 60 2.32 -13.33 -5.24
CA SER A 60 2.10 -13.16 -6.66
C SER A 60 0.82 -12.34 -6.88
N THR A 61 0.66 -11.79 -8.08
CA THR A 61 -0.56 -11.06 -8.40
C THR A 61 -1.77 -11.97 -8.28
N GLU A 62 -1.63 -13.24 -8.68
CA GLU A 62 -2.71 -14.20 -8.59
C GLU A 62 -3.12 -14.45 -7.13
N GLU A 63 -2.14 -14.56 -6.24
CA GLU A 63 -2.43 -14.75 -4.82
C GLU A 63 -3.18 -13.56 -4.24
N ILE A 64 -2.82 -12.34 -4.65
CA ILE A 64 -3.49 -11.13 -4.18
C ILE A 64 -4.93 -11.09 -4.70
N LEU A 65 -5.15 -11.45 -5.96
CA LEU A 65 -6.50 -11.47 -6.52
C LEU A 65 -7.39 -12.52 -5.86
N ASN A 66 -6.79 -13.53 -5.26
CA ASN A 66 -7.54 -14.56 -4.53
C ASN A 66 -7.56 -14.33 -3.03
N HIS A 67 -7.03 -13.21 -2.57
CA HIS A 67 -7.03 -12.87 -1.15
C HIS A 67 -8.44 -12.56 -0.68
N ASN A 68 -8.84 -13.11 0.44
CA ASN A 68 -10.19 -12.95 0.96
C ASN A 68 -10.64 -11.50 1.08
N GLN A 69 -9.74 -10.64 1.52
CA GLN A 69 -10.06 -9.23 1.69
C GLN A 69 -10.34 -8.57 0.33
N PHE A 70 -9.49 -8.85 -0.66
CA PHE A 70 -9.70 -8.29 -1.99
C PHE A 70 -11.00 -8.79 -2.60
N ILE A 71 -11.25 -10.09 -2.48
CA ILE A 71 -12.47 -10.69 -3.00
C ILE A 71 -13.70 -10.02 -2.37
N SER A 72 -13.66 -9.77 -1.07
CA SER A 72 -14.79 -9.14 -0.39
C SER A 72 -15.02 -7.71 -0.90
N TRP A 73 -13.96 -6.99 -1.25
CA TRP A 73 -14.12 -5.63 -1.76
C TRP A 73 -14.74 -5.60 -3.14
N VAL A 74 -14.36 -6.53 -4.02
CA VAL A 74 -14.77 -6.50 -5.43
C VAL A 74 -15.96 -7.41 -5.73
N ASN A 75 -16.58 -7.97 -4.69
CA ASN A 75 -17.74 -8.82 -4.90
C ASN A 75 -18.85 -8.03 -5.62
N ASP A 76 -19.35 -8.58 -6.71
CA ASP A 76 -20.38 -7.95 -7.55
C ASP A 76 -19.92 -6.64 -8.22
N ILE A 77 -18.62 -6.41 -8.29
CA ILE A 77 -18.06 -5.23 -8.96
C ILE A 77 -17.56 -5.62 -10.34
N ASP A 78 -17.96 -4.86 -11.34
CA ASP A 78 -17.42 -5.02 -12.69
C ASP A 78 -16.15 -4.17 -12.76
N PHE A 79 -15.00 -4.80 -12.72
CA PHE A 79 -13.72 -4.09 -12.67
C PHE A 79 -12.70 -4.67 -13.63
N SER A 80 -11.69 -3.86 -13.93
CA SER A 80 -10.52 -4.31 -14.65
C SER A 80 -9.28 -3.68 -14.03
N ILE A 81 -8.19 -4.42 -14.05
CA ILE A 81 -6.91 -3.92 -13.54
C ILE A 81 -6.20 -3.22 -14.69
N GLU A 82 -5.96 -1.92 -14.55
CA GLU A 82 -5.29 -1.15 -15.59
C GLU A 82 -3.79 -1.29 -15.51
N SER A 83 -3.24 -1.19 -14.32
CA SER A 83 -1.80 -1.29 -14.15
C SER A 83 -1.44 -1.55 -12.69
N ILE A 84 -0.21 -1.95 -12.47
CA ILE A 84 0.34 -2.16 -11.15
C ILE A 84 1.68 -1.45 -11.14
N SER A 85 1.84 -0.48 -10.25
CA SER A 85 3.07 0.31 -10.12
C SER A 85 3.78 -0.08 -8.83
N GLU A 86 5.10 -0.14 -8.87
CA GLU A 86 5.89 -0.51 -7.68
C GLU A 86 6.66 0.68 -7.16
N PHE A 87 6.68 0.82 -5.84
CA PHE A 87 7.43 1.86 -5.16
C PHE A 87 8.09 1.27 -3.93
N LYS A 88 9.23 1.83 -3.55
CA LYS A 88 9.93 1.40 -2.34
C LYS A 88 10.06 2.59 -1.41
N HIS A 89 9.98 2.31 -0.13
CA HIS A 89 10.15 3.34 0.88
C HIS A 89 10.95 2.74 2.04
N ILE A 90 12.01 3.44 2.44
CA ILE A 90 12.89 2.95 3.49
C ILE A 90 12.71 3.79 4.74
N LEU A 91 12.39 3.12 5.83
CA LEU A 91 12.33 3.71 7.15
C LEU A 91 13.50 3.16 7.95
N SER A 92 13.79 3.71 9.12
CA SER A 92 14.99 3.31 9.88
C SER A 92 15.04 1.82 10.16
N HIS A 93 13.90 1.16 10.41
CA HIS A 93 13.90 -0.27 10.74
C HIS A 93 13.03 -1.09 9.80
N ARG A 94 12.54 -0.49 8.72
CA ARG A 94 11.65 -1.17 7.79
C ARG A 94 11.93 -0.76 6.37
N LYS A 95 11.73 -1.70 5.48
CA LYS A 95 11.72 -1.44 4.05
C LYS A 95 10.35 -1.83 3.55
N ILE A 96 9.67 -0.90 2.93
CA ILE A 96 8.33 -1.15 2.40
C ILE A 96 8.42 -1.28 0.89
N ASN A 97 8.01 -2.43 0.38
CA ASN A 97 7.84 -2.62 -1.05
C ASN A 97 6.34 -2.53 -1.31
N ALA A 98 5.94 -1.50 -2.02
CA ALA A 98 4.53 -1.25 -2.24
C ALA A 98 4.17 -1.45 -3.70
N ARG A 99 3.02 -2.06 -3.94
CA ARG A 99 2.43 -2.11 -5.27
C ARG A 99 1.13 -1.34 -5.21
N PHE A 100 0.94 -0.46 -6.19
CA PHE A 100 -0.30 0.30 -6.31
C PHE A 100 -1.07 -0.27 -7.50
N TRP A 101 -2.20 -0.87 -7.19
CA TRP A 101 -3.08 -1.49 -8.19
C TRP A 101 -4.09 -0.46 -8.65
N ILE A 102 -4.02 -0.07 -9.91
CA ILE A 102 -4.99 0.86 -10.47
C ILE A 102 -6.10 0.04 -11.07
N ILE A 103 -7.28 0.14 -10.46
CA ILE A 103 -8.43 -0.69 -10.80
C ILE A 103 -9.59 0.21 -11.23
N LYS A 104 -10.06 -0.02 -12.44
CA LYS A 104 -11.20 0.70 -12.99
C LYS A 104 -12.47 -0.04 -12.64
N CYS A 105 -13.40 0.64 -11.99
CA CYS A 105 -14.71 0.08 -11.68
C CYS A 105 -15.73 0.71 -12.63
N ARG A 106 -16.62 -0.10 -13.18
CA ARG A 106 -17.58 0.37 -14.18
C ARG A 106 -18.97 0.61 -13.64
N ASN A 107 -19.41 -0.24 -12.72
CA ASN A 107 -20.79 -0.13 -12.20
C ASN A 107 -20.84 0.60 -10.86
N THR A 108 -19.94 0.29 -9.94
CA THR A 108 -19.94 0.90 -8.62
C THR A 108 -18.55 0.73 -8.00
N LEU A 109 -18.24 1.55 -7.01
CA LEU A 109 -17.04 1.35 -6.20
C LEU A 109 -17.34 0.31 -5.13
N PRO A 110 -16.31 -0.37 -4.58
CA PRO A 110 -16.51 -1.31 -3.49
C PRO A 110 -17.29 -0.70 -2.34
N ARG A 111 -18.23 -1.46 -1.82
CA ARG A 111 -19.04 -1.03 -0.69
C ARG A 111 -18.39 -1.53 0.58
N SER A 112 -17.92 -0.60 1.39
CA SER A 112 -17.28 -0.95 2.64
C SER A 112 -17.25 0.30 3.50
N SER A 113 -16.52 0.25 4.58
CA SER A 113 -16.37 1.40 5.46
C SER A 113 -15.44 2.46 4.89
N PHE A 114 -14.93 2.28 3.68
CA PHE A 114 -14.04 3.27 3.06
C PHE A 114 -14.79 4.54 2.69
N GLN A 115 -14.07 5.64 2.70
CA GLN A 115 -14.62 6.94 2.38
C GLN A 115 -14.43 7.22 0.90
N LYS A 116 -15.51 7.60 0.22
CA LYS A 116 -15.46 7.96 -1.19
C LYS A 116 -15.02 9.42 -1.30
N ILE A 117 -14.05 9.67 -2.17
CA ILE A 117 -13.51 11.03 -2.35
C ILE A 117 -13.21 11.28 -3.81
N LYS A 118 -13.33 12.53 -4.22
CA LYS A 118 -12.92 12.93 -5.57
C LYS A 118 -11.40 12.85 -5.66
N ILE A 119 -10.91 12.24 -6.73
CA ILE A 119 -9.48 12.08 -6.95
C ILE A 119 -8.77 13.43 -6.94
N GLU A 120 -9.38 14.45 -7.51
CA GLU A 120 -8.77 15.77 -7.56
C GLU A 120 -8.57 16.42 -6.19
N LYS A 121 -9.21 15.87 -5.15
CA LYS A 121 -9.09 16.40 -3.78
C LYS A 121 -8.15 15.61 -2.90
N ILE A 122 -7.51 14.58 -3.43
CA ILE A 122 -6.60 13.75 -2.62
C ILE A 122 -5.42 14.57 -2.12
N ASP A 123 -4.94 15.52 -2.91
CA ASP A 123 -3.80 16.33 -2.53
C ASP A 123 -4.05 17.19 -1.30
N LYS A 124 -5.31 17.32 -0.88
CA LYS A 124 -5.66 18.06 0.33
C LYS A 124 -5.67 17.18 1.57
N LEU A 125 -5.48 15.90 1.42
CA LEU A 125 -5.43 14.97 2.54
C LEU A 125 -4.00 14.77 3.01
N ALA A 126 -3.85 14.50 4.31
CA ALA A 126 -2.56 14.12 4.85
C ALA A 126 -2.30 12.67 4.45
N VAL A 127 -1.33 12.45 3.56
CA VAL A 127 -0.97 11.12 3.09
C VAL A 127 0.52 10.88 3.30
N SER A 128 0.93 9.61 3.33
CA SER A 128 2.33 9.28 3.48
C SER A 128 3.13 9.71 2.25
N ARG A 129 4.43 9.83 2.41
CA ARG A 129 5.31 10.16 1.29
C ARG A 129 5.19 9.13 0.17
N LEU A 130 4.99 7.88 0.54
CA LEU A 130 4.84 6.79 -0.43
C LEU A 130 3.61 7.02 -1.32
N ILE A 131 2.48 7.35 -0.70
CA ILE A 131 1.25 7.64 -1.45
C ILE A 131 1.40 8.91 -2.26
N GLU A 132 2.07 9.92 -1.70
CA GLU A 132 2.32 11.16 -2.41
C GLU A 132 3.09 10.91 -3.70
N LYS A 133 4.10 10.05 -3.65
CA LYS A 133 4.88 9.69 -4.84
C LYS A 133 4.01 9.03 -5.90
N PHE A 134 3.13 8.14 -5.47
CA PHE A 134 2.22 7.48 -6.39
C PHE A 134 1.29 8.50 -7.08
N ILE A 135 0.70 9.38 -6.29
CA ILE A 135 -0.21 10.39 -6.81
C ILE A 135 0.50 11.28 -7.84
N GLN A 136 1.72 11.70 -7.52
CA GLN A 136 2.51 12.53 -8.43
C GLN A 136 2.85 11.80 -9.72
N SER A 137 3.10 10.50 -9.66
CA SER A 137 3.43 9.74 -10.86
C SER A 137 2.21 9.46 -11.73
N LYS A 138 1.03 9.36 -11.12
CA LYS A 138 -0.18 9.06 -11.87
C LYS A 138 -0.72 10.29 -12.58
N ILE A 139 -0.57 11.43 -11.97
CA ILE A 139 -1.04 12.68 -12.51
C ILE A 139 0.09 13.39 -13.27
#